data_716fa6fd25df5a461133250ef75dc256
#
_entry.id   716fa6fd25df5a461133250ef75dc256
#
_cell.length_a   1.000
_cell.length_b   1.000
_cell.length_c   1.000
_cell.angle_alpha   90.00
_cell.angle_beta   90.00
_cell.angle_gamma   90.00
#
_symmetry.space_group_name_H-M   'P 1'
#
loop_
_entity.id
_entity.type
_entity.pdbx_description
1 polymer ?
#
loop_
_entity_poly.entity_id
_entity_poly.type
_entity_poly.pdbx_seq_one_letter_code
_entity_poly.pdbx_strand_id
1 'polypeptide(L)'
;LKASLRFLSWLLWTVVTSLVALLLLFQLAKLTFFLFPHLTLQSALIWINRNIGFPEVYYLSGVPILMLFALYFYRRSVRRHEEKYLKLLIEEVHQIEEGSASRIPVENVGQLGQLATDINRMIDRLRTSIEEERRAEQTKSELITNVSHDLRTPLTSITGYLGLIDQDRYRDEVELRYYVNMAYEESLRLTQLLQDLFEFTRLQNMEMRLEKRRINLAEMLYQITAHFGWQLQESGMECRLYLKPQLFILADGDKLRRVYENLITNAIRYGSGGKYIDIRGELTANEVITEVINYGEPIPKADLPHLFDRFYRVEKSRATHTGGSGIGLAIAKHIVDQHEGTIMAESNEHRTVFRVRLRKDDSE
;
A
#
# COMPACT_ATOMS: atom_id res chain seq x y z
N LEU A 1 1.07 12.62 -40.54
CA LEU A 1 1.93 12.77 -41.72
C LEU A 1 2.74 11.48 -42.06
N LYS A 2 3.36 10.81 -41.09
CA LYS A 2 4.13 9.56 -41.35
C LYS A 2 3.23 8.37 -41.77
N ALA A 3 2.01 8.28 -41.28
CA ALA A 3 1.07 7.22 -41.68
C ALA A 3 0.53 7.44 -43.11
N SER A 4 0.24 8.66 -43.48
CA SER A 4 -0.22 9.00 -44.84
C SER A 4 0.86 8.81 -45.92
N LEU A 5 2.11 9.13 -45.62
CA LEU A 5 3.25 8.84 -46.49
C LEU A 5 3.52 7.35 -46.69
N ARG A 6 3.35 6.54 -45.65
CA ARG A 6 3.46 5.06 -45.74
C ARG A 6 2.34 4.46 -46.58
N PHE A 7 1.12 4.95 -46.42
CA PHE A 7 -0.03 4.53 -47.23
C PHE A 7 0.17 4.89 -48.70
N LEU A 8 0.64 6.10 -48.99
CA LEU A 8 0.93 6.52 -50.36
C LEU A 8 2.04 5.66 -51.01
N SER A 9 3.13 5.38 -50.29
CA SER A 9 4.21 4.51 -50.78
C SER A 9 3.73 3.09 -51.04
N TRP A 10 2.89 2.55 -50.16
CA TRP A 10 2.28 1.24 -50.34
C TRP A 10 1.38 1.20 -51.57
N LEU A 11 0.53 2.19 -51.76
CA LEU A 11 -0.35 2.32 -52.90
C LEU A 11 0.44 2.42 -54.22
N LEU A 12 1.50 3.22 -54.23
CA LEU A 12 2.37 3.41 -55.40
C LEU A 12 3.03 2.07 -55.78
N TRP A 13 3.61 1.34 -54.82
CA TRP A 13 4.25 0.06 -55.09
C TRP A 13 3.27 -1.03 -55.53
N THR A 14 2.05 -1.06 -54.98
CA THR A 14 1.02 -2.00 -55.46
C THR A 14 0.61 -1.74 -56.89
N VAL A 15 0.43 -0.47 -57.28
CA VAL A 15 0.08 -0.09 -58.65
C VAL A 15 1.22 -0.41 -59.63
N VAL A 16 2.46 -0.01 -59.28
CA VAL A 16 3.62 -0.25 -60.15
C VAL A 16 3.88 -1.76 -60.35
N THR A 17 3.84 -2.56 -59.29
CA THR A 17 4.08 -3.99 -59.40
C THR A 17 2.97 -4.75 -60.14
N SER A 18 1.70 -4.35 -59.97
CA SER A 18 0.60 -4.94 -60.70
C SER A 18 0.66 -4.58 -62.19
N LEU A 19 1.07 -3.36 -62.53
CA LEU A 19 1.23 -2.91 -63.90
C LEU A 19 2.37 -3.65 -64.62
N VAL A 20 3.50 -3.85 -63.90
CA VAL A 20 4.64 -4.67 -64.39
C VAL A 20 4.25 -6.12 -64.60
N ALA A 21 3.49 -6.71 -63.66
CA ALA A 21 3.04 -8.09 -63.75
C ALA A 21 2.07 -8.28 -64.93
N LEU A 22 1.15 -7.33 -65.18
CA LEU A 22 0.28 -7.34 -66.33
C LEU A 22 1.02 -7.23 -67.66
N LEU A 23 2.04 -6.35 -67.73
CA LEU A 23 2.93 -6.24 -68.89
C LEU A 23 3.69 -7.52 -69.18
N LEU A 24 4.24 -8.16 -68.13
CA LEU A 24 4.94 -9.44 -68.26
C LEU A 24 4.02 -10.57 -68.72
N LEU A 25 2.82 -10.66 -68.16
CA LEU A 25 1.80 -11.63 -68.60
C LEU A 25 1.43 -11.42 -70.07
N PHE A 26 1.27 -10.16 -70.50
CA PHE A 26 1.00 -9.85 -71.88
C PHE A 26 2.15 -10.23 -72.82
N GLN A 27 3.38 -9.97 -72.43
CA GLN A 27 4.57 -10.39 -73.21
C GLN A 27 4.72 -11.91 -73.25
N LEU A 28 4.48 -12.61 -72.14
CA LEU A 28 4.45 -14.05 -72.07
C LEU A 28 3.37 -14.67 -72.97
N ALA A 29 2.17 -14.10 -72.96
CA ALA A 29 1.10 -14.51 -73.88
C ALA A 29 1.45 -14.30 -75.34
N LYS A 30 2.11 -13.19 -75.70
CA LYS A 30 2.66 -12.98 -77.09
C LYS A 30 3.73 -14.00 -77.43
N LEU A 31 4.63 -14.31 -76.53
CA LEU A 31 5.71 -15.24 -76.76
C LEU A 31 5.18 -16.69 -76.90
N THR A 32 4.22 -17.10 -76.08
CA THR A 32 3.58 -18.41 -76.21
C THR A 32 2.78 -18.54 -77.54
N PHE A 33 2.16 -17.45 -77.95
CA PHE A 33 1.49 -17.38 -79.25
C PHE A 33 2.45 -17.56 -80.41
N PHE A 34 3.66 -17.02 -80.33
CA PHE A 34 4.68 -17.09 -81.38
C PHE A 34 5.41 -18.46 -81.40
N LEU A 35 5.72 -19.01 -80.24
CA LEU A 35 6.51 -20.26 -80.13
C LEU A 35 5.69 -21.56 -80.34
N PHE A 36 4.44 -21.53 -79.99
CA PHE A 36 3.57 -22.70 -80.00
C PHE A 36 2.25 -22.49 -80.74
N PRO A 37 2.26 -22.34 -82.07
CA PRO A 37 1.06 -22.01 -82.87
C PRO A 37 -0.04 -23.11 -82.85
N HIS A 38 0.27 -24.33 -82.38
CA HIS A 38 -0.69 -25.47 -82.37
C HIS A 38 -1.22 -25.79 -80.98
N LEU A 39 -0.95 -25.03 -79.96
CA LEU A 39 -1.43 -25.32 -78.64
C LEU A 39 -2.90 -24.94 -78.44
N THR A 40 -3.66 -25.79 -77.68
CA THR A 40 -5.06 -25.55 -77.31
C THR A 40 -5.26 -24.23 -76.53
N LEU A 41 -4.19 -23.67 -75.95
CA LEU A 41 -4.19 -22.36 -75.33
C LEU A 41 -4.50 -21.21 -76.28
N GLN A 42 -4.06 -21.36 -77.56
CA GLN A 42 -4.29 -20.34 -78.62
C GLN A 42 -5.76 -20.24 -78.98
N SER A 43 -6.44 -21.40 -79.13
CA SER A 43 -7.88 -21.44 -79.39
C SER A 43 -8.70 -20.93 -78.21
N ALA A 44 -8.26 -21.13 -76.96
CA ALA A 44 -8.89 -20.60 -75.78
C ALA A 44 -8.71 -19.05 -75.70
N LEU A 45 -7.52 -18.51 -75.97
CA LEU A 45 -7.26 -17.06 -76.03
C LEU A 45 -8.05 -16.37 -77.14
N ILE A 46 -8.15 -16.97 -78.33
CA ILE A 46 -8.98 -16.48 -79.43
C ILE A 46 -10.46 -16.51 -79.05
N TRP A 47 -10.92 -17.58 -78.42
CA TRP A 47 -12.30 -17.72 -77.94
C TRP A 47 -12.63 -16.65 -76.89
N ILE A 48 -11.73 -16.42 -75.90
CA ILE A 48 -11.85 -15.43 -74.86
C ILE A 48 -11.92 -14.00 -75.47
N ASN A 49 -11.02 -13.70 -76.43
CA ASN A 49 -11.00 -12.40 -77.10
C ASN A 49 -12.26 -12.17 -77.97
N ARG A 50 -12.81 -13.22 -78.57
CA ARG A 50 -14.00 -13.13 -79.42
C ARG A 50 -15.31 -13.03 -78.61
N ASN A 51 -15.40 -13.70 -77.47
CA ASN A 51 -16.63 -13.78 -76.66
C ASN A 51 -16.69 -12.78 -75.51
N ILE A 52 -15.54 -12.39 -74.94
CA ILE A 52 -15.50 -11.52 -73.77
C ILE A 52 -15.05 -10.07 -74.13
N GLY A 53 -14.28 -9.95 -75.23
CA GLY A 53 -13.75 -8.62 -75.65
C GLY A 53 -12.41 -8.25 -74.95
N PHE A 54 -11.67 -7.33 -75.59
CA PHE A 54 -10.33 -6.99 -75.17
C PHE A 54 -10.30 -6.22 -73.83
N PRO A 55 -11.16 -5.22 -73.54
CA PRO A 55 -11.10 -4.49 -72.28
C PRO A 55 -11.53 -5.33 -71.08
N GLU A 56 -12.52 -6.21 -71.22
CA GLU A 56 -13.05 -7.04 -70.13
C GLU A 56 -12.05 -8.08 -69.66
N VAL A 57 -11.21 -8.63 -70.56
CA VAL A 57 -10.11 -9.58 -70.20
C VAL A 57 -9.07 -8.94 -69.30
N TYR A 58 -8.73 -7.65 -69.54
CA TYR A 58 -7.82 -6.91 -68.69
C TYR A 58 -8.42 -6.65 -67.30
N TYR A 59 -9.69 -6.35 -67.22
CA TYR A 59 -10.33 -6.20 -65.90
C TYR A 59 -10.43 -7.52 -65.17
N LEU A 60 -10.77 -8.62 -65.84
CA LEU A 60 -10.91 -9.95 -65.26
C LEU A 60 -9.56 -10.48 -64.73
N SER A 61 -8.44 -10.20 -65.38
CA SER A 61 -7.10 -10.63 -64.95
C SER A 61 -6.40 -9.60 -64.05
N GLY A 62 -6.59 -8.30 -64.33
CA GLY A 62 -5.91 -7.21 -63.65
C GLY A 62 -6.36 -6.98 -62.22
N VAL A 63 -7.68 -7.08 -61.99
CA VAL A 63 -8.23 -6.87 -60.64
C VAL A 63 -7.76 -7.93 -59.62
N PRO A 64 -7.76 -9.25 -59.91
CA PRO A 64 -7.23 -10.24 -59.00
C PRO A 64 -5.71 -10.07 -58.74
N ILE A 65 -4.94 -9.72 -59.78
CA ILE A 65 -3.51 -9.49 -59.64
C ILE A 65 -3.22 -8.31 -58.71
N LEU A 66 -3.93 -7.20 -58.95
CA LEU A 66 -3.82 -6.00 -58.10
C LEU A 66 -4.22 -6.30 -56.67
N MET A 67 -5.28 -7.08 -56.46
CA MET A 67 -5.73 -7.52 -55.12
C MET A 67 -4.69 -8.39 -54.43
N LEU A 68 -4.06 -9.33 -55.11
CA LEU A 68 -2.99 -10.20 -54.58
C LEU A 68 -1.76 -9.37 -54.15
N PHE A 69 -1.30 -8.45 -55.01
CA PHE A 69 -0.19 -7.57 -54.66
C PHE A 69 -0.55 -6.61 -53.52
N ALA A 70 -1.76 -6.07 -53.49
CA ALA A 70 -2.23 -5.27 -52.37
C ALA A 70 -2.22 -6.05 -51.07
N LEU A 71 -2.73 -7.28 -51.06
CA LEU A 71 -2.73 -8.15 -49.91
C LEU A 71 -1.30 -8.54 -49.46
N TYR A 72 -0.41 -8.83 -50.42
CA TYR A 72 0.99 -9.13 -50.15
C TYR A 72 1.72 -7.93 -49.50
N PHE A 73 1.63 -6.76 -50.08
CA PHE A 73 2.29 -5.58 -49.53
C PHE A 73 1.68 -5.12 -48.22
N TYR A 74 0.36 -5.25 -48.04
CA TYR A 74 -0.32 -4.99 -46.76
C TYR A 74 0.21 -5.92 -45.67
N ARG A 75 0.22 -7.25 -45.89
CA ARG A 75 0.75 -8.23 -44.93
C ARG A 75 2.23 -8.00 -44.64
N ARG A 76 3.02 -7.64 -45.67
CA ARG A 76 4.44 -7.34 -45.48
C ARG A 76 4.66 -6.06 -44.66
N SER A 77 3.83 -5.05 -44.84
CA SER A 77 3.87 -3.79 -44.07
C SER A 77 3.54 -4.04 -42.60
N VAL A 78 2.49 -4.81 -42.33
CA VAL A 78 2.07 -5.19 -40.97
C VAL A 78 3.18 -5.97 -40.28
N ARG A 79 3.71 -7.03 -40.90
CA ARG A 79 4.81 -7.83 -40.32
C ARG A 79 6.05 -7.02 -40.00
N ARG A 80 6.45 -6.10 -40.90
CA ARG A 80 7.60 -5.21 -40.65
C ARG A 80 7.37 -4.27 -39.47
N HIS A 81 6.13 -3.87 -39.24
CA HIS A 81 5.78 -3.03 -38.09
C HIS A 81 5.84 -3.83 -36.80
N GLU A 82 5.28 -5.05 -36.81
CA GLU A 82 5.37 -5.99 -35.68
C GLU A 82 6.80 -6.34 -35.30
N GLU A 83 7.65 -6.64 -36.29
CA GLU A 83 9.09 -6.94 -36.06
C GLU A 83 9.86 -5.76 -35.45
N LYS A 84 9.56 -4.53 -35.88
CA LYS A 84 10.19 -3.33 -35.30
C LYS A 84 9.74 -3.08 -33.87
N TYR A 85 8.44 -3.24 -33.62
CA TYR A 85 7.89 -3.06 -32.30
C TYR A 85 8.38 -4.15 -31.34
N LEU A 86 8.51 -5.40 -31.80
CA LEU A 86 9.07 -6.49 -31.01
C LEU A 86 10.53 -6.20 -30.61
N LYS A 87 11.35 -5.68 -31.54
CA LYS A 87 12.74 -5.28 -31.22
C LYS A 87 12.78 -4.17 -30.15
N LEU A 88 11.89 -3.20 -30.24
CA LEU A 88 11.76 -2.12 -29.26
C LEU A 88 11.34 -2.69 -27.90
N LEU A 89 10.38 -3.63 -27.87
CA LEU A 89 9.97 -4.29 -26.62
C LEU A 89 11.15 -5.02 -25.96
N ILE A 90 11.96 -5.74 -26.72
CA ILE A 90 13.13 -6.47 -26.20
C ILE A 90 14.16 -5.48 -25.63
N GLU A 91 14.45 -4.38 -26.34
CA GLU A 91 15.38 -3.34 -25.89
C GLU A 91 14.91 -2.66 -24.60
N GLU A 92 13.64 -2.27 -24.53
CA GLU A 92 13.07 -1.64 -23.34
C GLU A 92 13.05 -2.60 -22.13
N VAL A 93 12.74 -3.88 -22.35
CA VAL A 93 12.80 -4.89 -21.28
C VAL A 93 14.24 -5.04 -20.76
N HIS A 94 15.22 -5.05 -21.66
CA HIS A 94 16.64 -5.14 -21.25
C HIS A 94 17.11 -3.91 -20.48
N GLN A 95 16.68 -2.71 -20.88
CA GLN A 95 16.95 -1.48 -20.12
C GLN A 95 16.30 -1.47 -18.74
N ILE A 96 15.11 -2.07 -18.61
CA ILE A 96 14.44 -2.22 -17.32
C ILE A 96 15.20 -3.20 -16.40
N GLU A 97 15.74 -4.29 -16.96
CA GLU A 97 16.60 -5.24 -16.22
C GLU A 97 17.87 -4.55 -15.70
N GLU A 98 18.45 -3.62 -16.46
CA GLU A 98 19.60 -2.80 -16.05
C GLU A 98 19.25 -1.69 -15.03
N GLY A 99 17.99 -1.58 -14.61
CA GLY A 99 17.53 -0.64 -13.59
C GLY A 99 16.95 0.66 -14.13
N SER A 100 16.73 0.78 -15.44
CA SER A 100 16.04 1.93 -16.01
C SER A 100 14.57 1.98 -15.56
N ALA A 101 14.11 3.18 -15.21
CA ALA A 101 12.73 3.42 -14.77
C ALA A 101 11.76 3.66 -15.94
N SER A 102 12.13 3.32 -17.18
CA SER A 102 11.28 3.58 -18.34
C SER A 102 10.05 2.68 -18.37
N ARG A 103 8.95 3.20 -18.92
CA ARG A 103 7.77 2.40 -19.27
C ARG A 103 7.83 2.04 -20.73
N ILE A 104 7.44 0.82 -21.05
CA ILE A 104 7.32 0.35 -22.42
C ILE A 104 6.22 1.13 -23.13
N PRO A 105 6.50 1.77 -24.28
CA PRO A 105 5.47 2.49 -25.04
C PRO A 105 4.45 1.48 -25.60
N VAL A 106 3.18 1.68 -25.28
CA VAL A 106 2.09 0.82 -25.75
C VAL A 106 1.62 1.30 -27.11
N GLU A 107 1.88 0.50 -28.15
CA GLU A 107 1.33 0.72 -29.48
C GLU A 107 0.12 -0.22 -29.71
N ASN A 108 -0.85 0.23 -30.49
CA ASN A 108 -2.05 -0.58 -30.79
C ASN A 108 -1.75 -1.62 -31.88
N VAL A 109 -0.83 -2.54 -31.60
CA VAL A 109 -0.33 -3.59 -32.51
C VAL A 109 -0.80 -4.97 -32.01
N GLY A 110 -2.11 -5.20 -32.04
CA GLY A 110 -2.69 -6.50 -31.71
C GLY A 110 -2.18 -7.12 -30.41
N GLN A 111 -1.69 -8.37 -30.47
CA GLN A 111 -1.20 -9.10 -29.29
C GLN A 111 0.05 -8.48 -28.65
N LEU A 112 0.92 -7.84 -29.42
CA LEU A 112 2.14 -7.19 -28.90
C LEU A 112 1.82 -5.98 -28.03
N GLY A 113 0.79 -5.19 -28.39
CA GLY A 113 0.33 -4.07 -27.57
C GLY A 113 -0.24 -4.54 -26.22
N GLN A 114 -0.96 -5.68 -26.23
CA GLN A 114 -1.46 -6.28 -25.01
C GLN A 114 -0.31 -6.78 -24.13
N LEU A 115 0.69 -7.45 -24.73
CA LEU A 115 1.89 -7.89 -24.03
C LEU A 115 2.64 -6.72 -23.37
N ALA A 116 2.82 -5.60 -24.06
CA ALA A 116 3.43 -4.39 -23.50
C ALA A 116 2.65 -3.85 -22.29
N THR A 117 1.32 -3.88 -22.37
CA THR A 117 0.44 -3.46 -21.26
C THR A 117 0.59 -4.38 -20.05
N ASP A 118 0.63 -5.69 -20.27
CA ASP A 118 0.77 -6.69 -19.20
C ASP A 118 2.16 -6.61 -18.55
N ILE A 119 3.22 -6.40 -19.33
CA ILE A 119 4.56 -6.16 -18.80
C ILE A 119 4.61 -4.89 -17.96
N ASN A 120 4.04 -3.77 -18.43
CA ASN A 120 3.97 -2.54 -17.65
C ASN A 120 3.23 -2.74 -16.32
N ARG A 121 2.12 -3.50 -16.32
CA ARG A 121 1.38 -3.84 -15.10
C ARG A 121 2.22 -4.69 -14.13
N MET A 122 3.00 -5.62 -14.65
CA MET A 122 3.92 -6.44 -13.85
C MET A 122 5.02 -5.56 -13.22
N ILE A 123 5.59 -4.63 -13.98
CA ILE A 123 6.60 -3.67 -13.49
C ILE A 123 6.02 -2.80 -12.37
N ASP A 124 4.81 -2.26 -12.56
CA ASP A 124 4.15 -1.44 -11.54
C ASP A 124 3.91 -2.24 -10.24
N ARG A 125 3.48 -3.50 -10.34
CA ARG A 125 3.33 -4.40 -9.17
C ARG A 125 4.65 -4.70 -8.48
N LEU A 126 5.70 -5.01 -9.24
CA LEU A 126 7.03 -5.25 -8.68
C LEU A 126 7.57 -4.02 -7.95
N ARG A 127 7.42 -2.84 -8.52
CA ARG A 127 7.83 -1.57 -7.87
C ARG A 127 7.09 -1.34 -6.56
N THR A 128 5.77 -1.53 -6.57
CA THR A 128 4.96 -1.41 -5.35
C THR A 128 5.44 -2.40 -4.28
N SER A 129 5.69 -3.66 -4.66
CA SER A 129 6.16 -4.68 -3.72
C SER A 129 7.55 -4.38 -3.15
N ILE A 130 8.49 -3.91 -4.00
CA ILE A 130 9.83 -3.50 -3.56
C ILE A 130 9.76 -2.29 -2.61
N GLU A 131 8.89 -1.34 -2.90
CA GLU A 131 8.70 -0.15 -2.05
C GLU A 131 8.09 -0.54 -0.69
N GLU A 132 7.11 -1.45 -0.68
CA GLU A 132 6.53 -2.00 0.54
C GLU A 132 7.58 -2.77 1.37
N GLU A 133 8.40 -3.59 0.72
CA GLU A 133 9.50 -4.32 1.38
C GLU A 133 10.53 -3.36 1.99
N ARG A 134 10.97 -2.35 1.22
CA ARG A 134 11.89 -1.31 1.73
C ARG A 134 11.33 -0.57 2.93
N ARG A 135 10.04 -0.19 2.89
CA ARG A 135 9.38 0.46 4.03
C ARG A 135 9.32 -0.46 5.24
N ALA A 136 9.03 -1.74 5.03
CA ALA A 136 9.03 -2.73 6.11
C ALA A 136 10.43 -2.90 6.72
N GLU A 137 11.48 -2.98 5.89
CA GLU A 137 12.86 -3.10 6.33
C GLU A 137 13.35 -1.84 7.06
N GLN A 138 13.02 -0.66 6.54
CA GLN A 138 13.32 0.60 7.21
C GLN A 138 12.63 0.69 8.58
N THR A 139 11.34 0.36 8.64
CA THR A 139 10.58 0.33 9.90
C THR A 139 11.21 -0.65 10.90
N LYS A 140 11.67 -1.82 10.44
CA LYS A 140 12.36 -2.81 11.28
C LYS A 140 13.70 -2.28 11.81
N SER A 141 14.47 -1.58 10.99
CA SER A 141 15.74 -0.98 11.37
C SER A 141 15.57 0.14 12.38
N GLU A 142 14.61 1.03 12.16
CA GLU A 142 14.24 2.11 13.09
C GLU A 142 13.75 1.53 14.43
N LEU A 143 12.97 0.44 14.40
CA LEU A 143 12.53 -0.29 15.58
C LEU A 143 13.72 -0.74 16.42
N ILE A 144 14.67 -1.47 15.83
CA ILE A 144 15.83 -2.01 16.54
C ILE A 144 16.65 -0.86 17.17
N THR A 145 16.82 0.23 16.44
CA THR A 145 17.59 1.39 16.91
C THR A 145 16.90 2.10 18.07
N ASN A 146 15.62 2.40 17.95
CA ASN A 146 14.85 3.11 18.98
C ASN A 146 14.68 2.26 20.26
N VAL A 147 14.34 0.98 20.09
CA VAL A 147 14.22 0.04 21.22
C VAL A 147 15.56 -0.12 21.94
N SER A 148 16.66 -0.24 21.20
CA SER A 148 17.99 -0.36 21.82
C SER A 148 18.36 0.88 22.64
N HIS A 149 18.01 2.06 22.17
CA HIS A 149 18.20 3.32 22.89
C HIS A 149 17.33 3.38 24.13
N ASP A 150 16.05 3.06 24.02
CA ASP A 150 15.07 3.17 25.10
C ASP A 150 15.27 2.09 26.20
N LEU A 151 15.87 0.94 25.87
CA LEU A 151 16.31 -0.06 26.83
C LEU A 151 17.63 0.30 27.51
N ARG A 152 18.57 0.94 26.81
CA ARG A 152 19.88 1.31 27.34
C ARG A 152 19.77 2.34 28.47
N THR A 153 18.87 3.29 28.36
CA THR A 153 18.72 4.39 29.35
C THR A 153 18.34 3.86 30.73
N PRO A 154 17.23 3.11 30.95
CA PRO A 154 16.89 2.56 32.26
C PRO A 154 17.94 1.56 32.77
N LEU A 155 18.53 0.76 31.87
CA LEU A 155 19.57 -0.18 32.26
C LEU A 155 20.82 0.53 32.81
N THR A 156 21.22 1.63 32.18
CA THR A 156 22.34 2.46 32.65
C THR A 156 22.03 3.08 34.02
N SER A 157 20.79 3.57 34.22
CA SER A 157 20.37 4.13 35.52
C SER A 157 20.36 3.07 36.61
N ILE A 158 19.79 1.90 36.33
CA ILE A 158 19.77 0.78 37.28
C ILE A 158 21.21 0.39 37.69
N THR A 159 22.08 0.17 36.69
CA THR A 159 23.50 -0.19 36.97
C THR A 159 24.24 0.93 37.68
N GLY A 160 23.94 2.20 37.39
CA GLY A 160 24.51 3.35 38.04
C GLY A 160 24.15 3.43 39.54
N TYR A 161 22.85 3.34 39.88
CA TYR A 161 22.41 3.37 41.28
C TYR A 161 22.90 2.16 42.08
N LEU A 162 22.83 0.96 41.51
CA LEU A 162 23.36 -0.24 42.12
C LEU A 162 24.89 -0.18 42.33
N GLY A 163 25.63 0.43 41.37
CA GLY A 163 27.05 0.65 41.46
C GLY A 163 27.45 1.66 42.56
N LEU A 164 26.62 2.68 42.80
CA LEU A 164 26.80 3.61 43.93
C LEU A 164 26.59 2.89 45.25
N ILE A 165 25.63 1.99 45.35
CA ILE A 165 25.36 1.18 46.55
C ILE A 165 26.51 0.19 46.79
N ASP A 166 26.95 -0.54 45.77
CA ASP A 166 28.01 -1.52 45.83
C ASP A 166 29.37 -0.92 46.26
N GLN A 167 29.60 0.36 45.95
CA GLN A 167 30.80 1.10 46.31
C GLN A 167 30.66 1.89 47.62
N ASP A 168 29.59 1.65 48.41
CA ASP A 168 29.28 2.39 49.65
C ASP A 168 29.27 3.93 49.46
N ARG A 169 28.90 4.40 48.28
CA ARG A 169 28.85 5.84 47.93
C ARG A 169 27.47 6.44 48.21
N TYR A 170 27.03 6.32 49.46
CA TYR A 170 25.82 6.98 49.97
C TYR A 170 26.13 7.56 51.33
N ARG A 171 25.46 8.66 51.73
CA ARG A 171 25.72 9.42 52.97
C ARG A 171 25.04 8.80 54.17
N ASP A 172 23.82 8.27 53.96
CA ASP A 172 22.97 7.74 55.00
C ASP A 172 21.97 6.72 54.46
N GLU A 173 21.17 6.15 55.35
CA GLU A 173 20.15 5.15 55.01
C GLU A 173 19.05 5.73 54.12
N VAL A 174 18.80 7.04 54.19
CA VAL A 174 17.77 7.71 53.36
C VAL A 174 18.23 7.76 51.92
N GLU A 175 19.49 8.12 51.67
CA GLU A 175 20.10 8.14 50.33
C GLU A 175 20.23 6.72 49.75
N LEU A 176 20.58 5.73 50.59
CA LEU A 176 20.58 4.33 50.18
C LEU A 176 19.20 3.87 49.71
N ARG A 177 18.15 4.13 50.50
CA ARG A 177 16.76 3.83 50.13
C ARG A 177 16.32 4.53 48.87
N TYR A 178 16.74 5.79 48.68
CA TYR A 178 16.48 6.53 47.46
C TYR A 178 17.09 5.84 46.24
N TYR A 179 18.36 5.41 46.31
CA TYR A 179 19.00 4.70 45.19
C TYR A 179 18.33 3.35 44.89
N VAL A 180 17.96 2.59 45.92
CA VAL A 180 17.20 1.33 45.78
C VAL A 180 15.86 1.58 45.08
N ASN A 181 15.13 2.62 45.51
CA ASN A 181 13.84 2.97 44.91
C ASN A 181 13.98 3.38 43.44
N MET A 182 14.96 4.21 43.11
CA MET A 182 15.24 4.62 41.75
C MET A 182 15.59 3.44 40.83
N ALA A 183 16.43 2.52 41.31
CA ALA A 183 16.76 1.30 40.56
C ALA A 183 15.52 0.39 40.36
N TYR A 184 14.66 0.30 41.38
CA TYR A 184 13.41 -0.45 41.30
C TYR A 184 12.44 0.12 40.32
N GLU A 185 12.18 1.44 40.33
CA GLU A 185 11.31 2.14 39.41
C GLU A 185 11.79 1.98 37.96
N GLU A 186 13.08 2.14 37.69
CA GLU A 186 13.65 1.95 36.35
C GLU A 186 13.57 0.47 35.89
N SER A 187 13.61 -0.51 36.82
CA SER A 187 13.42 -1.93 36.48
C SER A 187 11.97 -2.22 36.09
N LEU A 188 10.99 -1.62 36.78
CA LEU A 188 9.57 -1.71 36.40
C LEU A 188 9.33 -1.11 35.02
N ARG A 189 9.94 0.04 34.78
CA ARG A 189 9.87 0.70 33.46
C ARG A 189 10.47 -0.15 32.35
N LEU A 190 11.62 -0.79 32.60
CA LEU A 190 12.25 -1.69 31.64
C LEU A 190 11.37 -2.91 31.36
N THR A 191 10.74 -3.47 32.40
CA THR A 191 9.79 -4.58 32.27
C THR A 191 8.60 -4.21 31.36
N GLN A 192 8.04 -3.01 31.55
CA GLN A 192 6.94 -2.51 30.72
C GLN A 192 7.36 -2.34 29.25
N LEU A 193 8.56 -1.77 28.99
CA LEU A 193 9.10 -1.64 27.64
C LEU A 193 9.28 -2.99 26.94
N LEU A 194 9.78 -3.99 27.67
CA LEU A 194 9.91 -5.37 27.16
C LEU A 194 8.54 -5.99 26.85
N GLN A 195 7.56 -5.82 27.71
CA GLN A 195 6.20 -6.31 27.47
C GLN A 195 5.58 -5.66 26.22
N ASP A 196 5.71 -4.34 26.08
CA ASP A 196 5.23 -3.60 24.90
C ASP A 196 5.92 -4.10 23.61
N LEU A 197 7.22 -4.38 23.67
CA LEU A 197 7.99 -4.93 22.54
C LEU A 197 7.54 -6.33 22.16
N PHE A 198 7.37 -7.23 23.15
CA PHE A 198 6.89 -8.60 22.89
C PHE A 198 5.48 -8.59 22.30
N GLU A 199 4.59 -7.76 22.81
CA GLU A 199 3.24 -7.62 22.28
C GLU A 199 3.28 -7.10 20.84
N PHE A 200 4.11 -6.09 20.58
CA PHE A 200 4.31 -5.56 19.24
C PHE A 200 4.83 -6.62 18.25
N THR A 201 5.85 -7.41 18.61
CA THR A 201 6.37 -8.48 17.73
C THR A 201 5.34 -9.58 17.50
N ARG A 202 4.50 -9.87 18.47
CA ARG A 202 3.40 -10.82 18.35
C ARG A 202 2.30 -10.32 17.42
N LEU A 203 2.01 -9.00 17.45
CA LEU A 203 1.05 -8.36 16.56
C LEU A 203 1.50 -8.37 15.10
N GLN A 204 2.80 -8.31 14.81
CA GLN A 204 3.34 -8.38 13.45
C GLN A 204 3.28 -9.78 12.82
N ASN A 205 3.44 -10.83 13.63
CA ASN A 205 3.63 -12.19 13.14
C ASN A 205 2.36 -13.05 13.13
N MET A 206 1.23 -12.53 13.57
CA MET A 206 -0.01 -13.31 13.63
C MET A 206 -1.15 -12.60 12.89
N GLU A 207 -1.81 -13.36 12.03
CA GLU A 207 -3.27 -13.27 11.89
C GLU A 207 -3.85 -13.54 13.29
N MET A 208 -4.03 -12.47 14.06
CA MET A 208 -4.55 -12.56 15.42
C MET A 208 -6.00 -13.01 15.31
N ARG A 209 -6.24 -14.31 15.57
CA ARG A 209 -7.62 -14.79 15.69
C ARG A 209 -8.22 -14.14 16.94
N LEU A 210 -9.13 -13.19 16.71
CA LEU A 210 -9.88 -12.57 17.78
C LEU A 210 -10.90 -13.57 18.34
N GLU A 211 -10.93 -13.72 19.65
CA GLU A 211 -11.99 -14.43 20.34
C GLU A 211 -13.15 -13.46 20.62
N LYS A 212 -13.92 -13.11 19.59
CA LYS A 212 -15.03 -12.19 19.71
C LYS A 212 -16.16 -12.81 20.53
N ARG A 213 -16.58 -12.12 21.61
CA ARG A 213 -17.72 -12.44 22.47
C ARG A 213 -18.58 -11.21 22.65
N ARG A 214 -19.84 -11.40 23.00
CA ARG A 214 -20.71 -10.29 23.37
C ARG A 214 -20.24 -9.71 24.70
N ILE A 215 -19.88 -8.44 24.75
CA ILE A 215 -19.41 -7.74 25.93
C ILE A 215 -20.18 -6.43 26.11
N ASN A 216 -20.39 -6.04 27.37
CA ASN A 216 -20.87 -4.70 27.69
C ASN A 216 -19.68 -3.77 27.91
N LEU A 217 -19.41 -2.92 26.93
CA LEU A 217 -18.29 -1.99 26.95
C LEU A 217 -18.35 -0.99 28.11
N ALA A 218 -19.56 -0.58 28.52
CA ALA A 218 -19.73 0.31 29.67
C ALA A 218 -19.22 -0.34 30.95
N GLU A 219 -19.62 -1.59 31.21
CA GLU A 219 -19.17 -2.35 32.37
C GLU A 219 -17.65 -2.56 32.39
N MET A 220 -17.08 -2.90 31.22
CA MET A 220 -15.65 -3.04 31.07
C MET A 220 -14.90 -1.74 31.41
N LEU A 221 -15.40 -0.59 30.92
CA LEU A 221 -14.82 0.73 31.22
C LEU A 221 -14.91 1.11 32.70
N TYR A 222 -16.03 0.77 33.37
CA TYR A 222 -16.14 0.92 34.84
C TYR A 222 -15.06 0.12 35.57
N GLN A 223 -14.84 -1.15 35.19
CA GLN A 223 -13.84 -2.02 35.82
C GLN A 223 -12.42 -1.52 35.57
N ILE A 224 -12.09 -1.12 34.33
CA ILE A 224 -10.78 -0.56 34.00
C ILE A 224 -10.52 0.71 34.81
N THR A 225 -11.48 1.63 34.86
CA THR A 225 -11.31 2.90 35.59
C THR A 225 -11.12 2.69 37.08
N ALA A 226 -11.84 1.72 37.66
CA ALA A 226 -11.65 1.36 39.06
C ALA A 226 -10.23 0.84 39.34
N HIS A 227 -9.65 0.09 38.40
CA HIS A 227 -8.26 -0.38 38.50
C HIS A 227 -7.24 0.76 38.52
N PHE A 228 -7.49 1.84 37.77
CA PHE A 228 -6.64 3.03 37.73
C PHE A 228 -6.87 4.00 38.91
N GLY A 229 -7.79 3.72 39.81
CA GLY A 229 -8.19 4.63 40.90
C GLY A 229 -7.02 5.14 41.75
N TRP A 230 -6.11 4.25 42.18
CA TRP A 230 -4.92 4.64 42.94
C TRP A 230 -3.97 5.55 42.13
N GLN A 231 -3.68 5.21 40.89
CA GLN A 231 -2.78 5.99 40.01
C GLN A 231 -3.36 7.37 39.68
N LEU A 232 -4.67 7.47 39.52
CA LEU A 232 -5.38 8.73 39.34
C LEU A 232 -5.25 9.62 40.58
N GLN A 233 -5.45 9.05 41.76
CA GLN A 233 -5.32 9.76 43.02
C GLN A 233 -3.89 10.27 43.25
N GLU A 234 -2.88 9.45 42.99
CA GLU A 234 -1.48 9.84 43.07
C GLU A 234 -1.12 10.98 42.11
N SER A 235 -1.68 10.95 40.89
CA SER A 235 -1.53 12.02 39.89
C SER A 235 -2.39 13.25 40.17
N GLY A 236 -3.19 13.28 41.24
CA GLY A 236 -4.13 14.37 41.57
C GLY A 236 -5.24 14.54 40.53
N MET A 237 -5.59 13.48 39.83
CA MET A 237 -6.60 13.50 38.76
C MET A 237 -7.85 12.72 39.18
N GLU A 238 -9.00 13.08 38.60
CA GLU A 238 -10.27 12.41 38.77
C GLU A 238 -10.80 11.93 37.42
N CYS A 239 -11.28 10.69 37.35
CA CYS A 239 -11.94 10.15 36.17
C CYS A 239 -13.46 10.23 36.29
N ARG A 240 -14.10 10.83 35.31
CA ARG A 240 -15.55 10.99 35.24
C ARG A 240 -16.12 10.17 34.08
N LEU A 241 -17.09 9.33 34.38
CA LEU A 241 -17.68 8.39 33.42
C LEU A 241 -19.09 8.88 33.02
N TYR A 242 -19.26 9.06 31.71
CA TYR A 242 -20.55 9.45 31.09
C TYR A 242 -20.93 8.35 30.07
N LEU A 243 -21.34 7.18 30.59
CA LEU A 243 -21.56 5.99 29.78
C LEU A 243 -23.05 5.64 29.76
N LYS A 244 -23.62 5.34 28.59
CA LYS A 244 -24.93 4.69 28.50
C LYS A 244 -24.82 3.25 29.03
N PRO A 245 -25.79 2.73 29.79
CA PRO A 245 -25.65 1.42 30.46
C PRO A 245 -25.51 0.21 29.52
N GLN A 246 -25.99 0.31 28.29
CA GLN A 246 -26.08 -0.81 27.35
C GLN A 246 -25.29 -0.53 26.10
N LEU A 247 -23.96 -0.66 26.20
CA LEU A 247 -23.05 -0.52 25.08
C LEU A 247 -22.54 -1.91 24.67
N PHE A 248 -23.45 -2.71 24.07
CA PHE A 248 -23.10 -4.07 23.65
C PHE A 248 -22.38 -4.09 22.31
N ILE A 249 -21.27 -4.82 22.27
CA ILE A 249 -20.45 -5.04 21.08
C ILE A 249 -20.01 -6.51 21.01
N LEU A 250 -19.69 -6.99 19.81
CA LEU A 250 -19.09 -8.30 19.60
C LEU A 250 -17.58 -8.12 19.44
N ALA A 251 -16.80 -8.42 20.49
CA ALA A 251 -15.39 -8.10 20.53
C ALA A 251 -14.57 -9.07 21.41
N ASP A 252 -13.26 -9.06 21.24
CA ASP A 252 -12.32 -9.68 22.17
C ASP A 252 -12.07 -8.73 23.35
N GLY A 253 -12.62 -9.10 24.51
CA GLY A 253 -12.59 -8.27 25.70
C GLY A 253 -11.18 -7.98 26.23
N ASP A 254 -10.26 -8.96 26.19
CA ASP A 254 -8.90 -8.77 26.67
C ASP A 254 -8.13 -7.81 25.77
N LYS A 255 -8.34 -7.89 24.48
CA LYS A 255 -7.73 -6.97 23.52
C LYS A 255 -8.28 -5.56 23.65
N LEU A 256 -9.60 -5.40 23.74
CA LEU A 256 -10.20 -4.08 23.94
C LEU A 256 -9.84 -3.46 25.28
N ARG A 257 -9.71 -4.27 26.35
CA ARG A 257 -9.18 -3.79 27.64
C ARG A 257 -7.85 -3.08 27.41
N ARG A 258 -6.93 -3.70 26.68
CA ARG A 258 -5.61 -3.13 26.37
C ARG A 258 -5.69 -1.80 25.61
N VAL A 259 -6.68 -1.65 24.70
CA VAL A 259 -6.94 -0.36 24.03
C VAL A 259 -7.19 0.73 25.05
N TYR A 260 -8.15 0.52 25.94
CA TYR A 260 -8.56 1.54 26.91
C TYR A 260 -7.53 1.77 27.99
N GLU A 261 -6.79 0.74 28.43
CA GLU A 261 -5.63 0.91 29.32
C GLU A 261 -4.58 1.82 28.70
N ASN A 262 -4.25 1.64 27.41
CA ASN A 262 -3.32 2.51 26.69
C ASN A 262 -3.85 3.95 26.60
N LEU A 263 -5.14 4.14 26.31
CA LEU A 263 -5.74 5.47 26.21
C LEU A 263 -5.82 6.17 27.57
N ILE A 264 -6.18 5.46 28.64
CA ILE A 264 -6.27 6.02 30.00
C ILE A 264 -4.87 6.34 30.53
N THR A 265 -3.89 5.43 30.38
CA THR A 265 -2.50 5.69 30.76
C THR A 265 -1.93 6.92 30.04
N ASN A 266 -2.26 7.05 28.75
CA ASN A 266 -1.88 8.22 27.95
C ASN A 266 -2.54 9.49 28.51
N ALA A 267 -3.83 9.43 28.84
CA ALA A 267 -4.59 10.55 29.39
C ALA A 267 -4.05 10.96 30.79
N ILE A 268 -3.65 10.01 31.65
CA ILE A 268 -3.02 10.32 32.94
C ILE A 268 -1.69 11.00 32.73
N ARG A 269 -0.85 10.45 31.85
CA ARG A 269 0.51 10.95 31.60
C ARG A 269 0.55 12.35 31.01
N TYR A 270 -0.28 12.63 30.03
CA TYR A 270 -0.31 13.90 29.31
C TYR A 270 -1.41 14.86 29.74
N GLY A 271 -2.31 14.40 30.60
CA GLY A 271 -3.42 15.17 31.13
C GLY A 271 -3.16 15.81 32.48
N SER A 272 -1.95 15.68 33.05
CA SER A 272 -1.62 16.12 34.42
C SER A 272 -1.88 17.62 34.69
N GLY A 273 -1.88 18.48 33.67
CA GLY A 273 -2.28 19.90 33.80
C GLY A 273 -3.78 20.15 33.98
N GLY A 274 -4.62 19.11 33.69
CA GLY A 274 -6.07 19.24 33.65
C GLY A 274 -6.75 18.38 34.67
N LYS A 275 -6.89 18.39 35.78
CA LYS A 275 -7.55 17.68 36.90
C LYS A 275 -8.49 16.52 36.55
N TYR A 276 -8.98 16.42 35.32
CA TYR A 276 -10.03 15.48 34.94
C TYR A 276 -9.65 14.66 33.72
N ILE A 277 -10.13 13.40 33.71
CA ILE A 277 -10.21 12.55 32.52
C ILE A 277 -11.69 12.20 32.34
N ASP A 278 -12.29 12.56 31.21
CA ASP A 278 -13.67 12.20 30.93
C ASP A 278 -13.69 11.00 29.98
N ILE A 279 -14.48 9.99 30.30
CA ILE A 279 -14.78 8.87 29.42
C ILE A 279 -16.24 8.93 29.06
N ARG A 280 -16.54 9.10 27.79
CA ARG A 280 -17.90 9.16 27.26
C ARG A 280 -18.19 7.94 26.43
N GLY A 281 -19.42 7.44 26.48
CA GLY A 281 -19.86 6.31 25.67
C GLY A 281 -21.27 6.54 25.17
N GLU A 282 -21.42 6.54 23.86
CA GLU A 282 -22.70 6.77 23.18
C GLU A 282 -22.99 5.63 22.21
N LEU A 283 -24.29 5.37 22.04
CA LEU A 283 -24.82 4.41 21.08
C LEU A 283 -25.48 5.18 19.93
N THR A 284 -25.02 4.91 18.72
CA THR A 284 -25.66 5.34 17.47
C THR A 284 -26.47 4.18 16.86
N ALA A 285 -27.05 4.37 15.68
CA ALA A 285 -27.84 3.33 15.03
C ALA A 285 -27.03 2.03 14.81
N ASN A 286 -25.77 2.16 14.36
CA ASN A 286 -24.95 1.02 13.94
C ASN A 286 -23.64 0.88 14.72
N GLU A 287 -23.26 1.86 15.54
CA GLU A 287 -21.94 1.92 16.18
C GLU A 287 -22.06 2.29 17.65
N VAL A 288 -21.11 1.79 18.43
CA VAL A 288 -20.78 2.27 19.77
C VAL A 288 -19.60 3.20 19.63
N ILE A 289 -19.75 4.45 20.09
CA ILE A 289 -18.70 5.47 20.08
C ILE A 289 -18.26 5.71 21.51
N THR A 290 -16.94 5.61 21.75
CA THR A 290 -16.35 5.96 23.03
C THR A 290 -15.30 7.02 22.87
N GLU A 291 -15.18 7.92 23.83
CA GLU A 291 -14.22 9.00 23.86
C GLU A 291 -13.49 8.99 25.19
N VAL A 292 -12.15 9.05 25.12
CA VAL A 292 -11.28 9.32 26.27
C VAL A 292 -10.74 10.72 26.10
N ILE A 293 -11.05 11.62 27.04
CA ILE A 293 -10.79 13.06 26.95
C ILE A 293 -9.88 13.45 28.10
N ASN A 294 -8.77 14.11 27.80
CA ASN A 294 -7.92 14.76 28.79
C ASN A 294 -7.74 16.23 28.50
N TYR A 295 -7.38 17.01 29.53
CA TYR A 295 -7.33 18.48 29.52
C TYR A 295 -5.90 18.99 29.76
N GLY A 296 -4.91 18.28 29.22
CA GLY A 296 -3.49 18.65 29.30
C GLY A 296 -3.05 19.56 28.15
N GLU A 297 -1.75 19.59 27.92
CA GLU A 297 -1.18 20.34 26.80
C GLU A 297 -1.72 19.87 25.44
N PRO A 298 -2.02 20.81 24.53
CA PRO A 298 -2.53 20.46 23.21
C PRO A 298 -1.45 19.79 22.35
N ILE A 299 -1.88 18.84 21.55
CA ILE A 299 -1.05 18.18 20.56
C ILE A 299 -0.97 19.08 19.30
N PRO A 300 0.23 19.39 18.79
CA PRO A 300 0.38 20.15 17.55
C PRO A 300 -0.36 19.49 16.38
N LYS A 301 -0.97 20.30 15.53
CA LYS A 301 -1.74 19.78 14.37
C LYS A 301 -0.89 18.95 13.42
N ALA A 302 0.39 19.25 13.31
CA ALA A 302 1.33 18.48 12.48
C ALA A 302 1.56 17.05 13.01
N ASP A 303 1.44 16.85 14.32
CA ASP A 303 1.70 15.58 14.98
C ASP A 303 0.48 14.66 15.02
N LEU A 304 -0.76 15.21 14.93
CA LEU A 304 -2.00 14.45 15.02
C LEU A 304 -2.10 13.26 14.04
N PRO A 305 -1.72 13.39 12.76
CA PRO A 305 -1.76 12.28 11.81
C PRO A 305 -0.81 11.13 12.17
N HIS A 306 0.26 11.44 12.90
CA HIS A 306 1.35 10.53 13.23
C HIS A 306 1.24 9.89 14.61
N LEU A 307 0.26 10.29 15.44
CA LEU A 307 0.12 9.77 16.82
C LEU A 307 -0.03 8.25 16.92
N PHE A 308 -0.59 7.63 15.89
CA PHE A 308 -0.79 6.19 15.82
C PHE A 308 0.34 5.48 15.06
N ASP A 309 1.33 6.25 14.56
CA ASP A 309 2.51 5.68 13.94
C ASP A 309 3.39 5.03 15.02
N ARG A 310 4.07 3.98 14.65
CA ARG A 310 4.90 3.20 15.57
C ARG A 310 6.09 4.03 16.05
N PHE A 311 6.36 4.02 17.36
CA PHE A 311 7.48 4.76 17.99
C PHE A 311 7.37 6.28 17.84
N TYR A 312 6.26 6.77 17.34
CA TYR A 312 6.06 8.20 17.22
C TYR A 312 5.84 8.84 18.60
N ARG A 313 6.55 9.93 18.83
CA ARG A 313 6.43 10.76 20.06
C ARG A 313 6.55 12.22 19.68
N VAL A 314 5.68 13.05 20.20
CA VAL A 314 5.74 14.51 20.06
C VAL A 314 7.07 15.00 20.67
N GLU A 315 7.82 15.88 19.98
CA GLU A 315 9.18 16.29 20.40
C GLU A 315 9.25 16.83 21.82
N LYS A 316 8.25 17.59 22.27
CA LYS A 316 8.18 18.08 23.66
C LYS A 316 8.15 16.95 24.70
N SER A 317 7.56 15.82 24.38
CA SER A 317 7.49 14.66 25.30
C SER A 317 8.78 13.85 25.37
N ARG A 318 9.72 14.08 24.43
CA ARG A 318 11.08 13.51 24.49
C ARG A 318 11.96 14.19 25.53
N ALA A 319 11.76 15.48 25.73
CA ALA A 319 12.57 16.31 26.65
C ALA A 319 12.17 16.12 28.13
N THR A 320 10.93 15.77 28.41
CA THR A 320 10.46 15.43 29.76
C THR A 320 10.62 13.94 29.99
N HIS A 321 11.16 13.52 31.16
CA HIS A 321 11.33 12.10 31.56
C HIS A 321 10.03 11.30 31.67
N THR A 322 8.94 11.74 31.05
CA THR A 322 7.64 11.07 30.98
C THR A 322 7.64 9.88 30.01
N GLY A 323 8.58 8.97 30.19
CA GLY A 323 8.89 7.87 29.30
C GLY A 323 7.72 6.99 28.87
N GLY A 324 7.40 7.00 27.57
CA GLY A 324 6.54 6.05 26.92
C GLY A 324 7.24 5.47 25.69
N SER A 325 7.00 4.18 25.39
CA SER A 325 7.58 3.47 24.25
C SER A 325 7.16 4.01 22.87
N GLY A 326 6.11 4.84 22.79
CA GLY A 326 5.49 5.23 21.52
C GLY A 326 4.78 4.07 20.78
N ILE A 327 4.60 2.93 21.45
CA ILE A 327 3.99 1.73 20.88
C ILE A 327 2.50 1.61 21.30
N GLY A 328 2.12 2.14 22.47
CA GLY A 328 0.79 1.92 23.05
C GLY A 328 -0.37 2.39 22.14
N LEU A 329 -0.26 3.57 21.52
CA LEU A 329 -1.29 4.06 20.59
C LEU A 329 -1.31 3.26 19.28
N ALA A 330 -0.16 2.81 18.79
CA ALA A 330 -0.06 1.94 17.62
C ALA A 330 -0.71 0.57 17.88
N ILE A 331 -0.51 0.00 19.08
CA ILE A 331 -1.20 -1.22 19.54
C ILE A 331 -2.72 -0.98 19.57
N ALA A 332 -3.15 0.13 20.19
CA ALA A 332 -4.57 0.46 20.28
C ALA A 332 -5.22 0.56 18.90
N LYS A 333 -4.56 1.25 17.96
CA LYS A 333 -5.03 1.34 16.57
C LYS A 333 -5.12 -0.03 15.91
N HIS A 334 -4.08 -0.85 16.01
CA HIS A 334 -4.07 -2.17 15.41
C HIS A 334 -5.21 -3.07 15.94
N ILE A 335 -5.43 -3.07 17.27
CA ILE A 335 -6.54 -3.84 17.87
C ILE A 335 -7.90 -3.34 17.37
N VAL A 336 -8.10 -2.03 17.31
CA VAL A 336 -9.35 -1.44 16.82
C VAL A 336 -9.57 -1.77 15.34
N ASP A 337 -8.54 -1.66 14.51
CA ASP A 337 -8.60 -2.00 13.09
C ASP A 337 -8.95 -3.50 12.89
N GLN A 338 -8.40 -4.41 13.71
CA GLN A 338 -8.75 -5.84 13.70
C GLN A 338 -10.21 -6.12 14.10
N HIS A 339 -10.80 -5.23 14.90
CA HIS A 339 -12.23 -5.26 15.23
C HIS A 339 -13.10 -4.56 14.19
N GLU A 340 -12.54 -4.20 13.03
CA GLU A 340 -13.25 -3.46 11.97
C GLU A 340 -13.77 -2.09 12.44
N GLY A 341 -13.13 -1.54 13.48
CA GLY A 341 -13.44 -0.25 14.06
C GLY A 341 -12.55 0.87 13.53
N THR A 342 -12.72 2.07 14.10
CA THR A 342 -11.85 3.22 13.81
C THR A 342 -11.44 3.92 15.10
N ILE A 343 -10.19 4.36 15.16
CA ILE A 343 -9.67 5.20 16.24
C ILE A 343 -9.11 6.50 15.66
N MET A 344 -9.45 7.62 16.29
CA MET A 344 -9.04 8.96 15.87
C MET A 344 -8.62 9.78 17.07
N ALA A 345 -7.77 10.78 16.85
CA ALA A 345 -7.39 11.77 17.83
C ALA A 345 -7.72 13.19 17.35
N GLU A 346 -8.29 14.00 18.22
CA GLU A 346 -8.54 15.43 18.01
C GLU A 346 -7.92 16.19 19.19
N SER A 347 -7.23 17.29 18.93
CA SER A 347 -6.67 18.11 19.98
C SER A 347 -6.84 19.60 19.66
N ASN A 348 -7.18 20.37 20.69
CA ASN A 348 -7.26 21.82 20.64
C ASN A 348 -6.70 22.42 21.96
N GLU A 349 -6.72 23.73 22.10
CA GLU A 349 -6.20 24.44 23.29
C GLU A 349 -6.86 24.04 24.61
N HIS A 350 -8.03 23.39 24.58
CA HIS A 350 -8.80 23.07 25.78
C HIS A 350 -8.78 21.57 26.14
N ARG A 351 -8.65 20.70 25.15
CA ARG A 351 -8.72 19.25 25.39
C ARG A 351 -8.14 18.43 24.24
N THR A 352 -7.70 17.23 24.57
CA THR A 352 -7.37 16.15 23.61
C THR A 352 -8.39 15.04 23.76
N VAL A 353 -8.92 14.56 22.64
CA VAL A 353 -9.97 13.53 22.56
C VAL A 353 -9.46 12.37 21.72
N PHE A 354 -9.43 11.18 22.31
CA PHE A 354 -9.27 9.93 21.57
C PHE A 354 -10.63 9.28 21.41
N ARG A 355 -11.08 9.12 20.17
CA ARG A 355 -12.39 8.54 19.82
C ARG A 355 -12.22 7.18 19.20
N VAL A 356 -12.90 6.17 19.77
CA VAL A 356 -12.99 4.80 19.25
C VAL A 356 -14.41 4.52 18.81
N ARG A 357 -14.56 3.99 17.59
CA ARG A 357 -15.85 3.56 17.03
C ARG A 357 -15.77 2.06 16.76
N LEU A 358 -16.75 1.33 17.27
CA LEU A 358 -16.87 -0.10 17.08
C LEU A 358 -18.30 -0.42 16.62
N ARG A 359 -18.44 -1.48 15.83
CA ARG A 359 -19.75 -1.93 15.39
C ARG A 359 -20.59 -2.39 16.57
N LYS A 360 -21.82 -1.91 16.63
CA LYS A 360 -22.80 -2.36 17.61
C LYS A 360 -23.14 -3.83 17.41
N ASP A 361 -23.33 -4.56 18.51
CA ASP A 361 -23.93 -5.88 18.45
C ASP A 361 -25.46 -5.77 18.36
N ASP A 362 -26.02 -6.21 17.24
CA ASP A 362 -27.46 -6.20 16.96
C ASP A 362 -28.10 -7.53 17.34
N SER A 363 -27.39 -8.49 17.93
CA SER A 363 -27.96 -9.75 18.42
C SER A 363 -28.75 -9.48 19.72
N GLU A 364 -30.06 -9.68 19.64
CA GLU A 364 -30.98 -9.66 20.83
C GLU A 364 -30.67 -10.85 21.75
#